data_fa6f381ca989bcec4883bddc9e004ab1
#
_entry.id   fa6f381ca989bcec4883bddc9e004ab1
#
_cell.length_a   1.000
_cell.length_b   1.000
_cell.length_c   1.000
_cell.angle_alpha   90.00
_cell.angle_beta   90.00
_cell.angle_gamma   90.00
#
_symmetry.space_group_name_H-M   'P 1'
#
loop_
_entity.id
_entity.type
_entity.pdbx_description
1 polymer ?
#
loop_
_entity_poly.entity_id
_entity_poly.type
_entity_poly.pdbx_seq_one_letter_code
_entity_poly.pdbx_strand_id
1 'polypeptide(L)'
;MQEDIEPVEKFNFACYPGIICFNECCQHLNIALTPYDVLKMARGLKITTSEFLERYTSKHIGITTGLPVVVLKMLPDGRCPFVTEKGCSIYKYRPSPCRLYPVVRVRVRDEVQYYLLKEDFCAGHMENREWSVTEWIRDQEAEKYNEMNDVFFELISAKNKAGRDLTEEELEKIYRVCFDVDQFKREKGINDDLDALKKGIKSSINLILSV
;
A
#
# COMPACT_ATOMS: atom_id res chain seq x y z
N MET A 1 -14.18 -11.27 -22.84
CA MET A 1 -13.05 -12.22 -22.83
C MET A 1 -12.21 -11.85 -21.62
N GLN A 2 -12.09 -12.75 -20.63
CA GLN A 2 -11.09 -12.58 -19.59
C GLN A 2 -9.74 -12.85 -20.29
N GLU A 3 -8.91 -11.83 -20.42
CA GLU A 3 -7.52 -12.04 -20.78
C GLU A 3 -6.91 -12.82 -19.61
N ASP A 4 -6.34 -13.99 -19.90
CA ASP A 4 -5.56 -14.74 -18.93
C ASP A 4 -4.33 -13.90 -18.58
N ILE A 5 -4.37 -13.30 -17.40
CA ILE A 5 -3.26 -12.49 -16.88
C ILE A 5 -2.17 -13.45 -16.42
N GLU A 6 -1.11 -13.59 -17.21
CA GLU A 6 0.04 -14.43 -16.85
C GLU A 6 1.02 -13.70 -15.93
N PRO A 7 1.68 -14.41 -15.00
CA PRO A 7 2.77 -13.85 -14.21
C PRO A 7 3.90 -13.34 -15.10
N VAL A 8 4.48 -12.20 -14.73
CA VAL A 8 5.57 -11.56 -15.48
C VAL A 8 6.91 -11.73 -14.78
N GLU A 9 7.95 -12.06 -15.52
CA GLU A 9 9.34 -12.10 -15.04
C GLU A 9 10.15 -10.92 -15.57
N LYS A 10 9.87 -10.51 -16.83
CA LYS A 10 10.52 -9.41 -17.52
C LYS A 10 9.50 -8.54 -18.25
N PHE A 11 9.78 -7.26 -18.37
CA PHE A 11 8.91 -6.30 -19.06
C PHE A 11 9.69 -5.07 -19.52
N ASN A 12 9.15 -4.38 -20.52
CA ASN A 12 9.67 -3.08 -20.97
C ASN A 12 8.88 -1.96 -20.30
N PHE A 13 9.58 -1.00 -19.72
CA PHE A 13 8.95 0.17 -19.14
C PHE A 13 9.94 1.30 -18.84
N ALA A 14 9.53 2.54 -19.13
CA ALA A 14 10.18 3.72 -18.58
C ALA A 14 9.15 4.82 -18.30
N CYS A 15 9.32 5.53 -17.18
CA CYS A 15 8.53 6.71 -16.86
C CYS A 15 9.49 7.83 -16.44
N TYR A 16 9.36 9.00 -17.08
CA TYR A 16 10.24 10.14 -16.88
C TYR A 16 9.50 11.46 -17.19
N PRO A 17 9.92 12.59 -16.62
CA PRO A 17 9.37 13.89 -16.97
C PRO A 17 9.53 14.15 -18.48
N GLY A 18 8.40 14.44 -19.15
CA GLY A 18 8.35 14.70 -20.58
C GLY A 18 7.78 13.56 -21.42
N ILE A 19 7.60 12.35 -20.88
CA ILE A 19 6.76 11.34 -21.54
C ILE A 19 5.32 11.85 -21.63
N ILE A 20 4.64 11.56 -22.76
CA ILE A 20 3.33 12.15 -23.07
C ILE A 20 2.26 11.90 -22.00
N CYS A 21 2.33 10.78 -21.27
CA CYS A 21 1.42 10.40 -20.20
C CYS A 21 1.93 10.77 -18.80
N PHE A 22 2.93 11.66 -18.68
CA PHE A 22 3.49 12.02 -17.38
C PHE A 22 2.40 12.56 -16.43
N ASN A 23 2.28 11.97 -15.24
CA ASN A 23 1.26 12.24 -14.22
C ASN A 23 -0.18 11.74 -14.53
N GLU A 24 -0.49 11.20 -15.69
CA GLU A 24 -1.82 10.65 -15.99
C GLU A 24 -2.21 9.52 -15.03
N CYS A 25 -1.24 8.73 -14.58
CA CYS A 25 -1.45 7.69 -13.56
C CYS A 25 -1.70 8.23 -12.15
N CYS A 26 -1.72 9.54 -11.94
CA CYS A 26 -1.93 10.19 -10.63
C CYS A 26 -3.33 10.78 -10.47
N GLN A 27 -4.32 10.28 -11.18
CA GLN A 27 -5.70 10.75 -11.11
C GLN A 27 -6.71 9.57 -11.12
N HIS A 28 -7.88 9.83 -10.53
CA HIS A 28 -8.98 8.86 -10.43
C HIS A 28 -8.60 7.51 -9.81
N LEU A 29 -7.67 7.53 -8.86
CA LEU A 29 -7.12 6.33 -8.24
C LEU A 29 -7.95 5.88 -7.05
N ASN A 30 -8.07 4.57 -6.89
CA ASN A 30 -8.54 3.92 -5.68
C ASN A 30 -7.38 3.14 -5.04
N ILE A 31 -6.56 3.83 -4.25
CA ILE A 31 -5.35 3.27 -3.65
C ILE A 31 -5.62 2.86 -2.21
N ALA A 32 -5.67 1.55 -1.96
CA ALA A 32 -5.61 1.01 -0.62
C ALA A 32 -4.16 1.12 -0.09
N LEU A 33 -4.03 1.65 1.12
CA LEU A 33 -2.77 1.84 1.82
C LEU A 33 -2.59 0.76 2.88
N THR A 34 -1.40 0.16 2.93
CA THR A 34 -0.99 -0.70 4.04
C THR A 34 -0.54 0.16 5.24
N PRO A 35 -0.45 -0.41 6.46
CA PRO A 35 0.08 0.31 7.61
C PRO A 35 1.47 0.92 7.36
N TYR A 36 2.32 0.21 6.62
CA TYR A 36 3.65 0.72 6.29
C TYR A 36 3.61 1.88 5.28
N ASP A 37 2.67 1.84 4.32
CA ASP A 37 2.46 2.96 3.40
C ASP A 37 2.06 4.23 4.16
N VAL A 38 1.09 4.12 5.09
CA VAL A 38 0.64 5.23 5.95
C VAL A 38 1.83 5.80 6.73
N LEU A 39 2.60 4.94 7.39
CA LEU A 39 3.79 5.36 8.14
C LEU A 39 4.79 6.11 7.26
N LYS A 40 5.14 5.56 6.10
CA LYS A 40 6.13 6.16 5.18
C LYS A 40 5.66 7.49 4.61
N MET A 41 4.40 7.59 4.20
CA MET A 41 3.83 8.83 3.70
C MET A 41 3.77 9.91 4.78
N ALA A 42 3.36 9.57 6.00
CA ALA A 42 3.36 10.50 7.14
C ALA A 42 4.79 11.02 7.43
N ARG A 43 5.80 10.15 7.43
CA ARG A 43 7.21 10.56 7.62
C ARG A 43 7.71 11.45 6.48
N GLY A 44 7.30 11.17 5.23
CA GLY A 44 7.62 12.01 4.08
C GLY A 44 7.05 13.42 4.18
N LEU A 45 5.86 13.54 4.75
CA LEU A 45 5.19 14.83 4.99
C LEU A 45 5.60 15.50 6.31
N LYS A 46 6.40 14.83 7.15
CA LYS A 46 6.82 15.28 8.49
C LYS A 46 5.64 15.55 9.44
N ILE A 47 4.60 14.73 9.34
CA ILE A 47 3.41 14.77 10.21
C ILE A 47 3.25 13.43 10.93
N THR A 48 2.35 13.38 11.92
CA THR A 48 2.01 12.13 12.61
C THR A 48 1.13 11.24 11.72
N THR A 49 1.12 9.93 12.03
CA THR A 49 0.21 8.99 11.37
C THR A 49 -1.26 9.34 11.65
N SER A 50 -1.59 9.82 12.85
CA SER A 50 -2.93 10.34 13.20
C SER A 50 -3.35 11.46 12.24
N GLU A 51 -2.50 12.48 12.08
CA GLU A 51 -2.77 13.60 11.19
C GLU A 51 -2.86 13.18 9.72
N PHE A 52 -2.02 12.25 9.28
CA PHE A 52 -2.07 11.71 7.92
C PHE A 52 -3.41 10.99 7.66
N LEU A 53 -3.83 10.13 8.58
CA LEU A 53 -5.08 9.37 8.47
C LEU A 53 -6.30 10.30 8.39
N GLU A 54 -6.34 11.34 9.20
CA GLU A 54 -7.42 12.32 9.22
C GLU A 54 -7.49 13.12 7.90
N ARG A 55 -6.37 13.67 7.47
CA ARG A 55 -6.32 14.61 6.35
C ARG A 55 -6.41 13.94 4.98
N TYR A 56 -5.73 12.83 4.81
CA TYR A 56 -5.46 12.26 3.48
C TYR A 56 -6.13 10.92 3.22
N THR A 57 -6.86 10.34 4.19
CA THR A 57 -7.44 9.02 3.98
C THR A 57 -8.90 8.94 4.38
N SER A 58 -9.59 7.97 3.78
CA SER A 58 -10.87 7.44 4.25
C SER A 58 -10.70 5.98 4.63
N LYS A 59 -11.64 5.43 5.43
CA LYS A 59 -11.66 4.01 5.78
C LYS A 59 -13.00 3.38 5.50
N HIS A 60 -12.99 2.10 5.17
CA HIS A 60 -14.18 1.25 5.10
C HIS A 60 -13.81 -0.18 5.51
N ILE A 61 -14.77 -1.06 5.64
CA ILE A 61 -14.53 -2.47 5.88
C ILE A 61 -14.47 -3.18 4.52
N GLY A 62 -13.38 -3.89 4.27
CA GLY A 62 -13.18 -4.65 3.05
C GLY A 62 -14.14 -5.83 2.96
N ILE A 63 -14.91 -5.91 1.87
CA ILE A 63 -15.94 -6.95 1.68
C ILE A 63 -15.32 -8.35 1.74
N THR A 64 -14.15 -8.54 1.13
CA THR A 64 -13.47 -9.84 1.08
C THR A 64 -12.75 -10.21 2.37
N THR A 65 -12.14 -9.22 3.03
CA THR A 65 -11.28 -9.50 4.21
C THR A 65 -12.01 -9.32 5.53
N GLY A 66 -13.10 -8.54 5.57
CA GLY A 66 -13.76 -8.14 6.81
C GLY A 66 -12.87 -7.29 7.72
N LEU A 67 -11.80 -6.70 7.20
CA LEU A 67 -10.83 -5.87 7.94
C LEU A 67 -10.91 -4.41 7.50
N PRO A 68 -10.43 -3.45 8.33
CA PRO A 68 -10.32 -2.07 7.93
C PRO A 68 -9.40 -1.88 6.73
N VAL A 69 -9.89 -1.21 5.70
CA VAL A 69 -9.15 -0.78 4.51
C VAL A 69 -9.03 0.73 4.57
N VAL A 70 -7.80 1.21 4.49
CA VAL A 70 -7.48 2.65 4.44
C VAL A 70 -7.22 3.02 2.99
N VAL A 71 -7.92 4.03 2.49
CA VAL A 71 -7.84 4.47 1.08
C VAL A 71 -7.38 5.92 1.02
N LEU A 72 -6.48 6.22 0.10
CA LEU A 72 -6.02 7.58 -0.15
C LEU A 72 -7.15 8.42 -0.77
N LYS A 73 -7.45 9.57 -0.17
CA LYS A 73 -8.42 10.52 -0.72
C LYS A 73 -7.84 11.22 -1.93
N MET A 74 -8.61 11.26 -3.02
CA MET A 74 -8.32 12.13 -4.15
C MET A 74 -8.90 13.53 -3.91
N LEU A 75 -8.36 14.53 -4.59
CA LEU A 75 -8.93 15.87 -4.62
C LEU A 75 -10.31 15.87 -5.34
N PRO A 76 -11.14 16.91 -5.18
CA PRO A 76 -12.45 16.98 -5.83
C PRO A 76 -12.42 16.85 -7.35
N ASP A 77 -11.31 17.22 -7.98
CA ASP A 77 -11.06 17.09 -9.42
C ASP A 77 -10.51 15.70 -9.83
N GLY A 78 -10.42 14.77 -8.89
CA GLY A 78 -9.94 13.41 -9.11
C GLY A 78 -8.42 13.25 -9.04
N ARG A 79 -7.65 14.34 -8.91
CA ARG A 79 -6.19 14.25 -8.83
C ARG A 79 -5.71 13.78 -7.46
N CYS A 80 -4.57 13.10 -7.46
CA CYS A 80 -3.84 12.77 -6.23
C CYS A 80 -3.39 14.06 -5.51
N PRO A 81 -3.57 14.19 -4.18
CA PRO A 81 -3.18 15.40 -3.45
C PRO A 81 -1.67 15.67 -3.45
N PHE A 82 -0.86 14.73 -3.90
CA PHE A 82 0.60 14.83 -3.94
C PHE A 82 1.16 15.04 -5.34
N VAL A 83 0.33 15.05 -6.38
CA VAL A 83 0.79 15.29 -7.75
C VAL A 83 1.01 16.78 -7.99
N THR A 84 2.12 17.12 -8.64
CA THR A 84 2.45 18.46 -9.12
C THR A 84 2.84 18.41 -10.58
N GLU A 85 2.99 19.53 -11.25
CA GLU A 85 3.49 19.59 -12.63
C GLU A 85 4.86 18.91 -12.79
N LYS A 86 5.66 18.86 -11.72
CA LYS A 86 6.98 18.23 -11.67
C LYS A 86 6.95 16.75 -11.24
N GLY A 87 5.76 16.17 -11.08
CA GLY A 87 5.57 14.81 -10.59
C GLY A 87 5.13 14.76 -9.12
N CYS A 88 5.29 13.61 -8.49
CA CYS A 88 4.87 13.37 -7.12
C CYS A 88 5.76 14.12 -6.11
N SER A 89 5.16 15.01 -5.30
CA SER A 89 5.88 15.79 -4.27
C SER A 89 6.47 14.94 -3.14
N ILE A 90 5.91 13.73 -2.94
CA ILE A 90 6.41 12.75 -1.97
C ILE A 90 7.00 11.51 -2.66
N TYR A 91 7.58 11.64 -3.84
CA TYR A 91 8.02 10.52 -4.69
C TYR A 91 8.83 9.46 -3.92
N LYS A 92 9.78 9.88 -3.07
CA LYS A 92 10.58 8.98 -2.24
C LYS A 92 9.74 8.17 -1.22
N TYR A 93 8.59 8.71 -0.83
CA TYR A 93 7.71 8.14 0.20
C TYR A 93 6.38 7.64 -0.35
N ARG A 94 6.26 7.54 -1.68
CA ARG A 94 5.04 7.08 -2.33
C ARG A 94 4.67 5.66 -1.88
N PRO A 95 3.38 5.32 -1.81
CA PRO A 95 2.93 4.02 -1.31
C PRO A 95 3.26 2.88 -2.27
N SER A 96 3.17 1.66 -1.77
CA SER A 96 3.50 0.42 -2.50
C SER A 96 2.89 0.33 -3.89
N PRO A 97 1.59 0.62 -4.12
CA PRO A 97 1.01 0.52 -5.46
C PRO A 97 1.65 1.51 -6.45
N CYS A 98 1.87 2.76 -6.02
CA CYS A 98 2.54 3.76 -6.86
C CYS A 98 4.03 3.44 -7.08
N ARG A 99 4.65 2.77 -6.12
CA ARG A 99 6.06 2.41 -6.17
C ARG A 99 6.30 1.26 -7.12
N LEU A 100 5.44 0.24 -7.08
CA LEU A 100 5.56 -0.96 -7.91
C LEU A 100 5.07 -0.76 -9.35
N TYR A 101 4.14 0.19 -9.60
CA TYR A 101 3.60 0.39 -10.95
C TYR A 101 4.72 0.42 -12.02
N PRO A 102 4.60 -0.31 -13.11
CA PRO A 102 3.42 -1.03 -13.60
C PRO A 102 3.29 -2.47 -13.09
N VAL A 103 4.14 -2.91 -12.18
CA VAL A 103 4.10 -4.26 -11.61
C VAL A 103 3.09 -4.32 -10.47
N VAL A 104 2.23 -5.34 -10.48
CA VAL A 104 1.31 -5.69 -9.40
C VAL A 104 1.83 -6.94 -8.69
N ARG A 105 2.01 -6.83 -7.37
CA ARG A 105 2.39 -7.95 -6.53
C ARG A 105 1.16 -8.58 -5.90
N VAL A 106 0.92 -9.83 -6.19
CA VAL A 106 -0.18 -10.62 -5.62
C VAL A 106 0.38 -11.72 -4.72
N ARG A 107 -0.11 -11.79 -3.49
CA ARG A 107 0.22 -12.88 -2.57
C ARG A 107 -1.03 -13.69 -2.26
N VAL A 108 -0.95 -15.00 -2.52
CA VAL A 108 -1.99 -15.97 -2.20
C VAL A 108 -1.35 -17.06 -1.34
N ARG A 109 -1.72 -17.13 -0.06
CA ARG A 109 -1.07 -18.03 0.92
C ARG A 109 0.43 -17.75 1.00
N ASP A 110 1.26 -18.72 0.64
CA ASP A 110 2.74 -18.62 0.69
C ASP A 110 3.36 -18.28 -0.67
N GLU A 111 2.53 -18.19 -1.72
CA GLU A 111 2.99 -17.89 -3.07
C GLU A 111 2.88 -16.40 -3.36
N VAL A 112 3.92 -15.87 -3.99
CA VAL A 112 3.98 -14.49 -4.48
C VAL A 112 4.16 -14.52 -5.98
N GLN A 113 3.28 -13.85 -6.68
CA GLN A 113 3.32 -13.70 -8.14
C GLN A 113 3.29 -12.21 -8.49
N TYR A 114 3.86 -11.90 -9.64
CA TYR A 114 3.92 -10.55 -10.17
C TYR A 114 3.25 -10.50 -11.53
N TYR A 115 2.45 -9.45 -11.73
CA TYR A 115 1.71 -9.24 -12.97
C TYR A 115 2.00 -7.84 -13.49
N LEU A 116 1.80 -7.63 -14.80
CA LEU A 116 1.95 -6.34 -15.42
C LEU A 116 0.60 -5.69 -15.64
N LEU A 117 0.39 -4.53 -15.02
CA LEU A 117 -0.76 -3.70 -15.29
C LEU A 117 -0.48 -2.85 -16.52
N LYS A 118 -1.21 -3.08 -17.60
CA LYS A 118 -1.12 -2.32 -18.84
C LYS A 118 -2.35 -1.44 -18.98
N GLU A 119 -2.13 -0.14 -18.80
CA GLU A 119 -3.16 0.86 -19.00
C GLU A 119 -3.00 1.49 -20.38
N ASP A 120 -4.08 1.62 -21.13
CA ASP A 120 -4.06 2.11 -22.52
C ASP A 120 -3.46 3.51 -22.67
N PHE A 121 -3.60 4.34 -21.63
CA PHE A 121 -3.02 5.69 -21.61
C PHE A 121 -1.51 5.70 -21.34
N CYS A 122 -0.93 4.61 -20.87
CA CYS A 122 0.47 4.59 -20.40
C CYS A 122 1.45 4.34 -21.53
N ALA A 123 2.07 5.40 -22.06
CA ALA A 123 3.12 5.30 -23.07
C ALA A 123 4.42 4.66 -22.55
N GLY A 124 4.58 4.53 -21.22
CA GLY A 124 5.76 3.92 -20.62
C GLY A 124 6.02 2.47 -21.05
N HIS A 125 4.97 1.73 -21.44
CA HIS A 125 5.06 0.36 -21.93
C HIS A 125 5.64 0.26 -23.38
N MET A 126 5.68 1.37 -24.09
CA MET A 126 6.25 1.45 -25.44
C MET A 126 7.74 1.77 -25.44
N GLU A 127 8.31 2.04 -24.27
CA GLU A 127 9.72 2.32 -24.09
C GLU A 127 10.55 1.03 -24.15
N ASN A 128 11.81 1.14 -24.67
CA ASN A 128 12.68 -0.02 -24.90
C ASN A 128 13.55 -0.41 -23.69
N ARG A 129 13.28 0.13 -22.50
CA ARG A 129 14.04 -0.22 -21.29
C ARG A 129 13.50 -1.51 -20.67
N GLU A 130 14.22 -2.61 -20.86
CA GLU A 130 13.88 -3.90 -20.24
C GLU A 130 14.26 -3.94 -18.77
N TRP A 131 13.39 -4.55 -17.97
CA TRP A 131 13.56 -4.85 -16.57
C TRP A 131 13.22 -6.31 -16.28
N SER A 132 13.97 -6.96 -15.40
CA SER A 132 13.41 -8.06 -14.62
C SER A 132 12.61 -7.50 -13.44
N VAL A 133 11.63 -8.28 -12.95
CA VAL A 133 10.85 -7.89 -11.75
C VAL A 133 11.77 -7.63 -10.55
N THR A 134 12.81 -8.43 -10.38
CA THR A 134 13.78 -8.26 -9.28
C THR A 134 14.55 -6.95 -9.38
N GLU A 135 15.02 -6.58 -10.57
CA GLU A 135 15.70 -5.30 -10.80
C GLU A 135 14.76 -4.13 -10.55
N TRP A 136 13.50 -4.24 -11.03
CA TRP A 136 12.48 -3.22 -10.80
C TRP A 136 12.20 -2.99 -9.32
N ILE A 137 11.98 -4.06 -8.55
CA ILE A 137 11.73 -3.98 -7.10
C ILE A 137 12.89 -3.26 -6.39
N ARG A 138 14.13 -3.57 -6.77
CA ARG A 138 15.33 -2.93 -6.20
C ARG A 138 15.44 -1.46 -6.62
N ASP A 139 15.28 -1.14 -7.90
CA ASP A 139 15.32 0.24 -8.41
C ASP A 139 14.25 1.12 -7.76
N GLN A 140 13.07 0.54 -7.55
CA GLN A 140 11.97 1.22 -6.89
C GLN A 140 12.05 1.22 -5.35
N GLU A 141 13.13 0.68 -4.76
CA GLU A 141 13.29 0.54 -3.28
C GLU A 141 12.07 -0.12 -2.63
N ALA A 142 11.46 -1.13 -3.27
CA ALA A 142 10.22 -1.75 -2.85
C ALA A 142 10.41 -2.95 -1.90
N GLU A 143 11.64 -3.44 -1.70
CA GLU A 143 11.94 -4.62 -0.88
C GLU A 143 11.39 -4.49 0.53
N LYS A 144 11.65 -3.34 1.19
CA LYS A 144 11.17 -3.10 2.55
C LYS A 144 9.67 -2.95 2.63
N TYR A 145 9.04 -2.37 1.61
CA TYR A 145 7.57 -2.30 1.51
C TYR A 145 6.99 -3.71 1.38
N ASN A 146 7.56 -4.56 0.53
CA ASN A 146 7.13 -5.94 0.36
C ASN A 146 7.26 -6.73 1.67
N GLU A 147 8.42 -6.63 2.38
CA GLU A 147 8.60 -7.28 3.69
C GLU A 147 7.51 -6.86 4.69
N MET A 148 7.23 -5.57 4.79
CA MET A 148 6.25 -5.07 5.76
C MET A 148 4.81 -5.38 5.36
N ASN A 149 4.52 -5.43 4.06
CA ASN A 149 3.23 -5.87 3.55
C ASN A 149 3.02 -7.37 3.80
N ASP A 150 4.08 -8.19 3.77
CA ASP A 150 4.00 -9.60 4.16
C ASP A 150 3.68 -9.77 5.65
N VAL A 151 4.27 -8.93 6.51
CA VAL A 151 3.89 -8.90 7.95
C VAL A 151 2.41 -8.53 8.13
N PHE A 152 1.91 -7.57 7.36
CA PHE A 152 0.48 -7.20 7.41
C PHE A 152 -0.43 -8.29 6.82
N PHE A 153 0.02 -9.02 5.82
CA PHE A 153 -0.73 -10.13 5.23
C PHE A 153 -1.02 -11.24 6.26
N GLU A 154 -0.16 -11.44 7.26
CA GLU A 154 -0.41 -12.40 8.34
C GLU A 154 -1.69 -12.07 9.13
N LEU A 155 -2.06 -10.78 9.24
CA LEU A 155 -3.32 -10.37 9.87
C LEU A 155 -4.53 -10.81 9.03
N ILE A 156 -4.45 -10.66 7.70
CA ILE A 156 -5.49 -11.12 6.77
C ILE A 156 -5.63 -12.65 6.86
N SER A 157 -4.49 -13.36 6.88
CA SER A 157 -4.46 -14.81 7.03
C SER A 157 -5.07 -15.26 8.35
N ALA A 158 -4.79 -14.58 9.46
CA ALA A 158 -5.37 -14.86 10.77
C ALA A 158 -6.89 -14.64 10.77
N LYS A 159 -7.39 -13.55 10.16
CA LYS A 159 -8.83 -13.29 10.02
C LYS A 159 -9.52 -14.38 9.21
N ASN A 160 -8.94 -14.77 8.08
CA ASN A 160 -9.48 -15.85 7.25
C ASN A 160 -9.51 -17.18 8.00
N LYS A 161 -8.46 -17.47 8.78
CA LYS A 161 -8.36 -18.71 9.58
C LYS A 161 -9.37 -18.74 10.73
N ALA A 162 -9.62 -17.60 11.37
CA ALA A 162 -10.60 -17.48 12.45
C ALA A 162 -12.04 -17.70 11.98
N GLY A 163 -12.36 -17.39 10.71
CA GLY A 163 -13.65 -17.69 10.08
C GLY A 163 -14.86 -16.97 10.70
N ARG A 164 -14.63 -15.99 11.58
CA ARG A 164 -15.68 -15.26 12.30
C ARG A 164 -15.73 -13.79 11.89
N ASP A 165 -16.86 -13.16 12.07
CA ASP A 165 -16.97 -11.72 11.98
C ASP A 165 -16.35 -11.05 13.21
N LEU A 166 -15.83 -9.86 13.00
CA LEU A 166 -15.28 -9.02 14.05
C LEU A 166 -16.32 -7.98 14.47
N THR A 167 -16.35 -7.66 15.76
CA THR A 167 -17.19 -6.58 16.27
C THR A 167 -16.67 -5.21 15.85
N GLU A 168 -17.49 -4.17 15.89
CA GLU A 168 -17.07 -2.80 15.60
C GLU A 168 -15.93 -2.34 16.51
N GLU A 169 -15.94 -2.73 17.78
CA GLU A 169 -14.88 -2.42 18.74
C GLU A 169 -13.55 -3.09 18.35
N GLU A 170 -13.59 -4.36 17.94
CA GLU A 170 -12.41 -5.08 17.46
C GLU A 170 -11.85 -4.44 16.17
N LEU A 171 -12.72 -4.09 15.22
CA LEU A 171 -12.33 -3.43 13.97
C LEU A 171 -11.69 -2.06 14.23
N GLU A 172 -12.28 -1.25 15.12
CA GLU A 172 -11.70 0.05 15.48
C GLU A 172 -10.36 -0.11 16.20
N LYS A 173 -10.22 -1.10 17.08
CA LYS A 173 -8.96 -1.41 17.75
C LYS A 173 -7.89 -1.84 16.75
N ILE A 174 -8.21 -2.73 15.80
CA ILE A 174 -7.30 -3.15 14.73
C ILE A 174 -6.87 -1.94 13.90
N TYR A 175 -7.81 -1.11 13.48
CA TYR A 175 -7.51 0.11 12.74
C TYR A 175 -6.51 0.99 13.49
N ARG A 176 -6.80 1.31 14.76
CA ARG A 176 -5.93 2.18 15.56
C ARG A 176 -4.53 1.62 15.72
N VAL A 177 -4.39 0.37 16.15
CA VAL A 177 -3.07 -0.19 16.50
C VAL A 177 -2.23 -0.53 15.26
N CYS A 178 -2.85 -0.78 14.10
CA CYS A 178 -2.12 -1.05 12.86
C CYS A 178 -1.75 0.22 12.09
N PHE A 179 -2.67 1.17 11.98
CA PHE A 179 -2.48 2.32 11.10
C PHE A 179 -2.03 3.59 11.83
N ASP A 180 -2.48 3.82 13.07
CA ASP A 180 -2.00 4.96 13.86
C ASP A 180 -0.79 4.59 14.71
N VAL A 181 0.34 4.38 14.03
CA VAL A 181 1.59 3.96 14.65
C VAL A 181 2.08 4.94 15.72
N ASP A 182 1.91 6.25 15.51
CA ASP A 182 2.37 7.25 16.48
C ASP A 182 1.53 7.25 17.75
N GLN A 183 0.23 7.04 17.66
CA GLN A 183 -0.62 6.88 18.83
C GLN A 183 -0.24 5.59 19.58
N PHE A 184 -0.11 4.48 18.88
CA PHE A 184 0.26 3.20 19.49
C PHE A 184 1.65 3.25 20.15
N LYS A 185 2.62 3.94 19.56
CA LYS A 185 3.94 4.20 20.17
C LYS A 185 3.81 4.91 21.52
N ARG A 186 3.04 6.00 21.56
CA ARG A 186 2.81 6.76 22.80
C ARG A 186 2.16 5.90 23.89
N GLU A 187 1.13 5.14 23.54
CA GLU A 187 0.38 4.29 24.47
C GLU A 187 1.23 3.15 25.06
N LYS A 188 2.19 2.64 24.27
CA LYS A 188 3.01 1.48 24.67
C LYS A 188 4.45 1.82 25.06
N GLY A 189 4.85 3.09 25.02
CA GLY A 189 6.22 3.50 25.34
C GLY A 189 7.24 2.94 24.34
N ILE A 190 6.87 2.77 23.06
CA ILE A 190 7.74 2.24 22.02
C ILE A 190 8.41 3.40 21.27
N ASN A 191 9.71 3.33 21.05
CA ASN A 191 10.45 4.39 20.36
C ASN A 191 10.61 4.14 18.85
N ASP A 192 10.77 2.89 18.45
CA ASP A 192 11.01 2.52 17.04
C ASP A 192 9.70 2.34 16.28
N ASP A 193 9.64 2.92 15.07
CA ASP A 193 8.46 2.90 14.20
C ASP A 193 8.12 1.49 13.71
N LEU A 194 9.13 0.73 13.31
CA LEU A 194 8.92 -0.63 12.77
C LEU A 194 8.56 -1.62 13.87
N ASP A 195 9.15 -1.48 15.04
CA ASP A 195 8.81 -2.28 16.22
C ASP A 195 7.35 -2.04 16.62
N ALA A 196 6.92 -0.77 16.65
CA ALA A 196 5.54 -0.42 16.95
C ALA A 196 4.56 -1.00 15.92
N LEU A 197 4.85 -0.86 14.64
CA LEU A 197 4.03 -1.37 13.56
C LEU A 197 3.91 -2.91 13.64
N LYS A 198 5.02 -3.63 13.80
CA LYS A 198 5.02 -5.10 13.95
C LYS A 198 4.25 -5.55 15.20
N LYS A 199 4.43 -4.87 16.33
CA LYS A 199 3.69 -5.16 17.58
C LYS A 199 2.20 -4.86 17.46
N GLY A 200 1.80 -3.79 16.78
CA GLY A 200 0.41 -3.46 16.50
C GLY A 200 -0.28 -4.57 15.68
N ILE A 201 0.36 -5.01 14.61
CA ILE A 201 -0.14 -6.13 13.77
C ILE A 201 -0.23 -7.41 14.60
N LYS A 202 0.81 -7.76 15.36
CA LYS A 202 0.82 -8.96 16.23
C LYS A 202 -0.28 -8.90 17.30
N SER A 203 -0.50 -7.74 17.91
CA SER A 203 -1.60 -7.54 18.87
C SER A 203 -2.96 -7.76 18.23
N SER A 204 -3.15 -7.32 17.00
CA SER A 204 -4.38 -7.52 16.23
C SER A 204 -4.60 -9.00 15.85
N ILE A 205 -3.54 -9.70 15.47
CA ILE A 205 -3.59 -11.16 15.22
C ILE A 205 -4.03 -11.88 16.49
N ASN A 206 -3.42 -11.58 17.62
CA ASN A 206 -3.79 -12.19 18.91
C ASN A 206 -5.26 -11.90 19.27
N LEU A 207 -5.73 -10.67 19.05
CA LEU A 207 -7.14 -10.29 19.29
C LEU A 207 -8.09 -11.15 18.43
N ILE A 208 -7.78 -11.39 17.18
CA ILE A 208 -8.61 -12.19 16.28
C ILE A 208 -8.65 -13.67 16.68
N LEU A 209 -7.52 -14.21 17.16
CA LEU A 209 -7.37 -15.64 17.48
C LEU A 209 -7.69 -16.00 18.93
N SER A 210 -7.91 -15.02 19.81
CA SER A 210 -8.10 -15.26 21.26
C SER A 210 -9.54 -15.56 21.68
N VAL A 211 -10.39 -16.03 20.76
CA VAL A 211 -11.81 -16.39 21.05
C VAL A 211 -12.05 -17.86 20.79
#